data_fa8efe93c780157a27ad79df3bc7bf65
#
_entry.id   fa8efe93c780157a27ad79df3bc7bf65
#
_cell.length_a   1.000
_cell.length_b   1.000
_cell.length_c   1.000
_cell.angle_alpha   90.00
_cell.angle_beta   90.00
_cell.angle_gamma   90.00
#
_symmetry.space_group_name_H-M   'P 1'
#
loop_
_entity.id
_entity.type
_entity.pdbx_description
1 polymer ?
#
loop_
_entity_poly.entity_id
_entity_poly.type
_entity_poly.pdbx_seq_one_letter_code
_entity_poly.pdbx_strand_id
1 'polypeptide(L)'
;LHSFPTRRSSDLELLLLDEPFSALDYQTRLNVSDDIGRILKKERKPAILVTHDISEAISMADRVIILTKRPATVARIVTIDLGLTDRTPLSSRNAPQFKSYFNLIWKELNQYV
;
A
#
# COMPACT_ATOMS: atom_id res chain seq x y z
N LEU A 1 2.92 -6.90 15.96
CA LEU A 1 1.80 -6.44 16.06
C LEU A 1 0.81 -7.37 16.12
N HIS A 2 0.23 -7.54 17.06
CA HIS A 2 -0.49 -8.58 17.14
C HIS A 2 -1.71 -8.29 17.80
N SER A 3 -1.97 -7.30 18.36
CA SER A 3 -3.17 -7.19 18.96
C SER A 3 -3.76 -5.91 18.62
N PHE A 4 -4.84 -5.88 18.00
CA PHE A 4 -5.54 -4.68 17.72
C PHE A 4 -6.55 -4.43 18.81
N PRO A 5 -6.89 -3.21 19.06
CA PRO A 5 -7.89 -2.89 20.04
C PRO A 5 -9.20 -3.50 19.68
N THR A 6 -9.89 -4.00 20.66
CA THR A 6 -11.12 -4.61 20.34
C THR A 6 -12.26 -3.70 20.60
N ARG A 7 -12.10 -2.47 20.89
CA ARG A 7 -13.15 -1.65 21.17
C ARG A 7 -13.92 -1.39 20.04
N ARG A 8 -15.04 -1.10 20.13
CA ARG A 8 -15.83 -0.93 19.12
C ARG A 8 -15.97 0.34 18.59
N SER A 9 -15.72 1.23 18.85
CA SER A 9 -16.00 2.44 18.35
C SER A 9 -15.56 2.55 17.12
N SER A 10 -14.98 1.82 16.91
CA SER A 10 -14.92 1.77 15.70
C SER A 10 -14.52 2.62 14.74
N ASP A 11 -14.90 3.43 14.73
CA ASP A 11 -14.74 4.24 13.72
C ASP A 11 -13.43 4.79 13.67
N LEU A 12 -12.70 4.88 14.62
CA LEU A 12 -11.44 5.57 14.58
C LEU A 12 -10.26 4.68 14.63
N GLU A 13 -10.45 3.40 14.41
CA GLU A 13 -9.33 2.52 14.44
C GLU A 13 -8.48 2.65 13.20
N LEU A 14 -7.19 2.78 13.39
CA LEU A 14 -6.25 2.87 12.30
C LEU A 14 -5.36 1.64 12.36
N LEU A 15 -5.28 0.92 11.26
CA LEU A 15 -4.44 -0.27 11.20
C LEU A 15 -3.06 0.09 10.69
N LEU A 16 -2.03 -0.44 11.34
CA LEU A 16 -0.68 -0.24 10.88
C LEU A 16 -0.12 -1.59 10.46
N LEU A 17 0.24 -1.72 9.21
CA LEU A 17 0.79 -2.95 8.66
C LEU A 17 2.24 -2.67 8.25
N ASP A 18 3.19 -3.24 9.00
CA ASP A 18 4.60 -2.97 8.77
C ASP A 18 5.23 -4.17 8.11
N GLU A 19 5.52 -4.08 6.84
CA GLU A 19 6.10 -5.16 6.04
C GLU A 19 5.35 -6.47 6.22
N PRO A 20 4.04 -6.45 6.07
CA PRO A 20 3.22 -7.61 6.45
C PRO A 20 3.43 -8.82 5.56
N PHE A 21 3.93 -8.62 4.34
CA PHE A 21 4.03 -9.72 3.40
C PHE A 21 5.45 -10.14 3.10
N SER A 22 6.42 -9.59 3.82
CA SER A 22 7.82 -9.79 3.46
C SER A 22 8.29 -11.23 3.57
N ALA A 23 7.68 -12.02 4.43
CA ALA A 23 8.09 -13.42 4.59
C ALA A 23 7.40 -14.37 3.62
N LEU A 24 6.51 -13.88 2.77
CA LEU A 24 5.74 -14.73 1.88
C LEU A 24 6.37 -14.83 0.50
N ASP A 25 6.17 -15.95 -0.17
CA ASP A 25 6.61 -16.06 -1.55
C ASP A 25 5.72 -15.20 -2.45
N TYR A 26 6.13 -15.03 -3.70
CA TYR A 26 5.47 -14.08 -4.58
C TYR A 26 4.00 -14.40 -4.79
N GLN A 27 3.66 -15.64 -5.09
CA GLN A 27 2.28 -16.00 -5.38
C GLN A 27 1.39 -15.84 -4.14
N THR A 28 1.87 -16.28 -3.00
CA THR A 28 1.13 -16.14 -1.76
C THR A 28 0.96 -14.66 -1.42
N ARG A 29 2.00 -13.86 -1.66
CA ARG A 29 1.94 -12.44 -1.40
C ARG A 29 0.85 -11.77 -2.24
N LEU A 30 0.73 -12.14 -3.52
CA LEU A 30 -0.32 -11.59 -4.36
C LEU A 30 -1.71 -11.94 -3.84
N ASN A 31 -1.90 -13.19 -3.46
CA ASN A 31 -3.20 -13.65 -3.00
C ASN A 31 -3.60 -13.01 -1.67
N VAL A 32 -2.67 -12.96 -0.73
CA VAL A 32 -2.95 -12.41 0.59
C VAL A 32 -3.16 -10.90 0.51
N SER A 33 -2.36 -10.21 -0.29
CA SER A 33 -2.53 -8.76 -0.41
C SER A 33 -3.87 -8.43 -1.06
N ASP A 34 -4.33 -9.25 -2.00
CA ASP A 34 -5.63 -9.02 -2.62
C ASP A 34 -6.76 -9.22 -1.60
N ASP A 35 -6.66 -10.26 -0.77
CA ASP A 35 -7.65 -10.52 0.26
C ASP A 35 -7.69 -9.39 1.28
N ILE A 36 -6.52 -8.96 1.75
CA ILE A 36 -6.44 -7.88 2.74
C ILE A 36 -6.99 -6.58 2.15
N GLY A 37 -6.64 -6.28 0.93
CA GLY A 37 -7.14 -5.06 0.28
C GLY A 37 -8.65 -5.05 0.19
N ARG A 38 -9.23 -6.19 -0.13
CA ARG A 38 -10.69 -6.27 -0.21
C ARG A 38 -11.35 -6.15 1.15
N ILE A 39 -10.75 -6.74 2.17
CA ILE A 39 -11.28 -6.65 3.52
C ILE A 39 -11.24 -5.22 4.03
N LEU A 40 -10.12 -4.53 3.84
CA LEU A 40 -10.00 -3.15 4.29
C LEU A 40 -11.01 -2.25 3.61
N LYS A 41 -11.24 -2.50 2.32
CA LYS A 41 -12.19 -1.69 1.59
C LYS A 41 -13.61 -1.96 2.07
N LYS A 42 -13.95 -3.23 2.32
CA LYS A 42 -15.27 -3.58 2.76
C LYS A 42 -15.55 -3.03 4.15
N GLU A 43 -14.56 -3.10 5.03
CA GLU A 43 -14.73 -2.61 6.39
C GLU A 43 -14.54 -1.10 6.50
N ARG A 44 -14.08 -0.47 5.44
CA ARG A 44 -13.83 0.96 5.42
C ARG A 44 -12.90 1.39 6.53
N LYS A 45 -11.86 0.61 6.76
CA LYS A 45 -10.91 0.95 7.80
C LYS A 45 -9.70 1.63 7.21
N PRO A 46 -9.27 2.74 7.78
CA PRO A 46 -8.04 3.37 7.32
C PRO A 46 -6.84 2.52 7.73
N ALA A 47 -5.86 2.45 6.88
CA ALA A 47 -4.68 1.65 7.15
C ALA A 47 -3.44 2.32 6.60
N ILE A 48 -2.32 2.11 7.28
CA ILE A 48 -1.02 2.55 6.80
C ILE A 48 -0.20 1.30 6.55
N LEU A 49 0.31 1.18 5.35
CA LEU A 49 1.15 0.05 4.96
C LEU A 49 2.58 0.55 4.81
N VAL A 50 3.49 -0.03 5.56
CA VAL A 50 4.91 0.29 5.44
C VAL A 50 5.56 -0.82 4.64
N THR A 51 6.15 -0.50 3.52
CA THR A 51 6.76 -1.50 2.64
C THR A 51 7.86 -0.87 1.82
N HIS A 52 8.80 -1.67 1.36
CA HIS A 52 9.80 -1.21 0.41
C HIS A 52 9.51 -1.77 -0.99
N ASP A 53 8.38 -2.46 -1.15
CA ASP A 53 8.01 -3.02 -2.44
C ASP A 53 7.09 -2.02 -3.15
N ILE A 54 7.59 -1.41 -4.22
CA ILE A 54 6.85 -0.38 -4.95
C ILE A 54 5.55 -0.92 -5.53
N SER A 55 5.60 -2.12 -6.10
CA SER A 55 4.41 -2.72 -6.71
C SER A 55 3.32 -2.96 -5.67
N GLU A 56 3.72 -3.37 -4.47
CA GLU A 56 2.79 -3.61 -3.41
C GLU A 56 2.15 -2.29 -2.98
N ALA A 57 2.95 -1.25 -2.83
CA ALA A 57 2.43 0.06 -2.43
C ALA A 57 1.40 0.57 -3.44
N ILE A 58 1.72 0.52 -4.73
CA ILE A 58 0.80 1.03 -5.75
C ILE A 58 -0.47 0.18 -5.80
N SER A 59 -0.33 -1.14 -5.65
CA SER A 59 -1.48 -2.01 -5.80
C SER A 59 -2.48 -1.86 -4.67
N MET A 60 -2.03 -1.47 -3.48
CA MET A 60 -2.89 -1.44 -2.33
C MET A 60 -3.27 -0.05 -1.85
N ALA A 61 -2.48 0.95 -2.12
CA ALA A 61 -2.67 2.26 -1.49
C ALA A 61 -3.46 3.23 -2.35
N ASP A 62 -4.15 4.15 -1.68
CA ASP A 62 -4.77 5.28 -2.37
C ASP A 62 -3.73 6.38 -2.54
N ARG A 63 -2.83 6.51 -1.59
CA ARG A 63 -1.73 7.47 -1.67
C ARG A 63 -0.46 6.80 -1.21
N VAL A 64 0.62 7.10 -1.89
CA VAL A 64 1.93 6.57 -1.54
C VAL A 64 2.78 7.73 -1.03
N ILE A 65 3.33 7.57 0.17
CA ILE A 65 4.19 8.58 0.76
C ILE A 65 5.62 8.09 0.65
N ILE A 66 6.44 8.85 -0.06
CA ILE A 66 7.84 8.49 -0.27
C ILE A 66 8.67 9.23 0.74
N LEU A 67 9.50 8.51 1.49
CA LEU A 67 10.35 9.10 2.52
C LEU A 67 11.79 9.18 2.05
N THR A 68 12.47 10.19 2.55
CA THR A 68 13.90 10.32 2.24
C THR A 68 14.68 9.38 3.14
N LYS A 69 16.02 9.30 2.85
CA LYS A 69 16.87 8.54 3.68
C LYS A 69 17.04 9.29 4.98
N ARG A 70 17.66 8.78 5.93
CA ARG A 70 17.81 9.35 7.27
C ARG A 70 18.44 10.72 7.28
N PRO A 71 17.92 11.62 8.10
CA PRO A 71 16.68 11.48 8.85
C PRO A 71 15.51 11.54 7.89
N ALA A 72 14.56 10.67 8.09
CA ALA A 72 13.48 10.52 7.14
C ALA A 72 12.52 11.70 7.19
N THR A 73 12.23 12.25 6.04
CA THR A 73 11.19 13.27 5.91
C THR A 73 10.38 12.90 4.67
N VAL A 74 9.22 13.49 4.52
CA VAL A 74 8.39 13.22 3.37
C VAL A 74 9.00 13.86 2.13
N ALA A 75 9.37 13.04 1.15
CA ALA A 75 9.91 13.56 -0.09
C ALA A 75 8.79 13.89 -1.07
N ARG A 76 7.77 13.06 -1.11
CA ARG A 76 6.69 13.27 -2.06
C ARG A 76 5.49 12.43 -1.66
N ILE A 77 4.29 12.92 -1.95
CA ILE A 77 3.06 12.16 -1.78
C ILE A 77 2.46 11.99 -3.16
N VAL A 78 2.21 10.74 -3.54
CA VAL A 78 1.68 10.43 -4.85
C VAL A 78 0.28 9.84 -4.68
N THR A 79 -0.72 10.49 -5.25
CA THR A 79 -2.08 9.97 -5.24
C THR A 79 -2.20 8.98 -6.39
N ILE A 80 -2.68 7.79 -6.10
CA ILE A 80 -2.77 6.73 -7.09
C ILE A 80 -4.18 6.73 -7.71
N ASP A 81 -4.26 7.03 -8.99
CA ASP A 81 -5.51 7.00 -9.70
C ASP A 81 -5.34 6.10 -10.91
N LEU A 82 -5.91 4.91 -10.85
CA LEU A 82 -5.79 3.93 -11.93
C LEU A 82 -7.04 3.86 -12.78
N GLY A 83 -8.01 4.73 -12.52
CA GLY A 83 -9.23 4.78 -13.34
C GLY A 83 -10.10 3.55 -13.20
N LEU A 84 -10.02 2.85 -12.08
CA LEU A 84 -10.77 1.62 -11.90
C LEU A 84 -11.91 1.82 -10.90
N THR A 85 -13.04 1.13 -11.17
CA THR A 85 -14.09 1.06 -10.18
C THR A 85 -13.88 -0.25 -9.47
N ASP A 86 -14.22 -0.31 -8.21
CA ASP A 86 -14.05 -1.51 -7.40
C ASP A 86 -12.61 -2.04 -7.50
N ARG A 87 -11.68 -1.15 -7.32
CA ARG A 87 -10.29 -1.48 -7.45
C ARG A 87 -9.83 -2.48 -6.40
N THR A 88 -9.10 -3.49 -6.83
CA THR A 88 -8.46 -4.46 -5.94
C THR A 88 -6.97 -4.44 -6.19
N PRO A 89 -6.15 -5.02 -5.31
CA PRO A 89 -4.72 -5.10 -5.60
C PRO A 89 -4.41 -5.79 -6.92
N LEU A 90 -5.12 -6.87 -7.26
CA LEU A 90 -4.86 -7.53 -8.52
C LEU A 90 -5.27 -6.69 -9.72
N SER A 91 -6.44 -6.06 -9.69
CA SER A 91 -6.87 -5.23 -10.80
C SER A 91 -5.95 -4.02 -10.95
N SER A 92 -5.41 -3.51 -9.84
CA SER A 92 -4.48 -2.40 -9.90
C SER A 92 -3.23 -2.77 -10.66
N ARG A 93 -2.70 -3.97 -10.44
CA ARG A 93 -1.48 -4.39 -11.11
C ARG A 93 -1.68 -4.55 -12.62
N ASN A 94 -2.90 -4.77 -13.05
CA ASN A 94 -3.19 -4.93 -14.47
C ASN A 94 -3.62 -3.64 -15.15
N ALA A 95 -3.74 -2.56 -14.42
CA ALA A 95 -4.16 -1.28 -15.00
C ALA A 95 -3.06 -0.70 -15.87
N PRO A 96 -3.39 -0.06 -16.99
CA PRO A 96 -2.37 0.51 -17.86
C PRO A 96 -1.49 1.55 -17.19
N GLN A 97 -2.04 2.28 -16.21
CA GLN A 97 -1.30 3.34 -15.55
C GLN A 97 -0.34 2.82 -14.49
N PHE A 98 -0.44 1.54 -14.13
CA PHE A 98 0.40 0.99 -13.07
C PHE A 98 1.88 1.22 -13.34
N LYS A 99 2.32 0.95 -14.56
CA LYS A 99 3.72 1.08 -14.90
C LYS A 99 4.21 2.52 -14.78
N SER A 100 3.38 3.48 -15.12
CA SER A 100 3.76 4.89 -15.01
C SER A 100 4.00 5.28 -13.56
N TYR A 101 3.14 4.83 -12.66
CA TYR A 101 3.33 5.09 -11.24
C TYR A 101 4.56 4.37 -10.71
N PHE A 102 4.79 3.14 -11.17
CA PHE A 102 5.96 2.40 -10.75
C PHE A 102 7.24 3.18 -11.12
N ASN A 103 7.31 3.62 -12.37
CA ASN A 103 8.48 4.33 -12.84
C ASN A 103 8.68 5.67 -12.11
N LEU A 104 7.60 6.37 -11.83
CA LEU A 104 7.67 7.62 -11.11
C LEU A 104 8.22 7.42 -9.70
N ILE A 105 7.68 6.46 -8.99
CA ILE A 105 8.08 6.21 -7.62
C ILE A 105 9.50 5.67 -7.56
N TRP A 106 9.84 4.75 -8.47
CA TRP A 106 11.18 4.19 -8.52
C TRP A 106 12.23 5.29 -8.75
N LYS A 107 11.93 6.19 -9.67
CA LYS A 107 12.83 7.27 -9.98
C LYS A 107 12.99 8.21 -8.79
N GLU A 108 11.90 8.51 -8.12
CA GLU A 108 11.92 9.39 -6.97
C GLU A 108 12.75 8.75 -5.84
N LEU A 109 12.56 7.47 -5.57
CA LEU A 109 13.31 6.79 -4.53
C LEU A 109 14.80 6.77 -4.81
N ASN A 110 15.17 6.59 -6.06
CA ASN A 110 16.59 6.51 -6.39
C ASN A 110 17.35 7.81 -6.19
N GLN A 111 16.67 8.91 -6.04
CA GLN A 111 17.33 10.16 -5.75
C GLN A 111 17.83 10.21 -4.31
N TYR A 112 17.36 9.33 -3.44
CA TYR A 112 17.68 9.37 -2.03
C TYR A 112 18.45 8.13 -1.57
N VAL A 113 19.03 7.42 -2.48
CA VAL A 113 19.76 6.19 -2.13
C VAL A 113 21.25 6.46 -1.92
#